data_a91a64af9b77abb6c3fb614df9a0689d
#
_entry.id   a91a64af9b77abb6c3fb614df9a0689d
#
_cell.length_a   1.000
_cell.length_b   1.000
_cell.length_c   1.000
_cell.angle_alpha   90.00
_cell.angle_beta   90.00
_cell.angle_gamma   90.00
#
_symmetry.space_group_name_H-M   'P 1'
#
loop_
_entity.id
_entity.type
_entity.pdbx_description
1 polymer ?
#
loop_
_entity_poly.entity_id
_entity_poly.type
_entity_poly.pdbx_seq_one_letter_code
_entity_poly.pdbx_strand_id
1 'polypeptide(L)'
;MEKIKIALAGNPNVGKSTLFNQLTGMKQHVGNWPGKTVEKKEGTFQYKGNEIDVIDLPGNYSLTTYSIEEMVSRDYIVNENPDVIVNVVDSANLERNLYLTVQMMELGANLVLALNMNKFADEKGFKIDTDKLSELLGIPVVKIEAIDETGRENLLKEVLKVSKSPNNVIDRMEYGKELSEHIQQLEKIIDEDISVINAPSSWIALKLLEDDNETIRKVQESG
;
A
#
# COMPACT_ATOMS: atom_id res chain seq x y z
N MET A 1 11.85 11.18 -20.33
CA MET A 1 11.21 11.40 -19.02
C MET A 1 10.34 10.19 -18.77
N GLU A 2 10.61 9.48 -17.71
CA GLU A 2 9.78 8.36 -17.29
C GLU A 2 8.65 8.91 -16.40
N LYS A 3 7.44 8.41 -16.58
CA LYS A 3 6.30 8.79 -15.78
C LYS A 3 6.05 7.67 -14.77
N ILE A 4 6.07 8.02 -13.48
CA ILE A 4 5.94 7.07 -12.37
C ILE A 4 4.67 7.40 -11.62
N LYS A 5 3.81 6.41 -11.40
CA LYS A 5 2.59 6.53 -10.60
C LYS A 5 2.83 6.02 -9.19
N ILE A 6 2.63 6.86 -8.19
CA ILE A 6 2.70 6.45 -6.79
C ILE A 6 1.35 6.66 -6.09
N ALA A 7 1.03 5.76 -5.17
CA ALA A 7 -0.09 5.93 -4.28
C ALA A 7 0.40 6.14 -2.84
N LEU A 8 -0.17 7.09 -2.12
CA LEU A 8 0.02 7.22 -0.68
C LEU A 8 -1.08 6.45 0.03
N ALA A 9 -0.70 5.48 0.83
CA ALA A 9 -1.60 4.70 1.69
C ALA A 9 -1.23 4.88 3.17
N GLY A 10 -2.10 4.50 4.07
CA GLY A 10 -1.84 4.54 5.51
C GLY A 10 -3.10 4.76 6.33
N ASN A 11 -2.97 4.53 7.62
CA ASN A 11 -4.07 4.69 8.55
C ASN A 11 -4.52 6.17 8.65
N PRO A 12 -5.72 6.45 9.16
CA PRO A 12 -6.11 7.83 9.46
C PRO A 12 -5.13 8.51 10.41
N ASN A 13 -4.85 9.79 10.17
CA ASN A 13 -4.02 10.66 11.03
C ASN A 13 -2.52 10.30 11.14
N VAL A 14 -1.97 9.46 10.27
CA VAL A 14 -0.53 9.14 10.23
C VAL A 14 0.33 10.21 9.55
N GLY A 15 -0.26 11.32 9.07
CA GLY A 15 0.46 12.39 8.38
C GLY A 15 0.54 12.21 6.85
N LYS A 16 -0.27 11.32 6.28
CA LYS A 16 -0.33 11.02 4.84
C LYS A 16 -0.62 12.27 3.99
N SER A 17 -1.68 13.03 4.30
CA SER A 17 -2.03 14.26 3.58
C SER A 17 -0.99 15.37 3.77
N THR A 18 -0.27 15.41 4.88
CA THR A 18 0.86 16.32 5.07
C THR A 18 1.99 15.98 4.10
N LEU A 19 2.35 14.71 4.00
CA LEU A 19 3.34 14.24 3.01
C LEU A 19 2.89 14.53 1.58
N PHE A 20 1.63 14.27 1.25
CA PHE A 20 1.06 14.58 -0.06
C PHE A 20 1.24 16.05 -0.43
N ASN A 21 0.87 16.96 0.49
CA ASN A 21 1.00 18.40 0.29
C ASN A 21 2.46 18.84 0.10
N GLN A 22 3.39 18.25 0.83
CA GLN A 22 4.82 18.51 0.67
C GLN A 22 5.37 18.07 -0.67
N LEU A 23 4.92 16.92 -1.17
CA LEU A 23 5.38 16.38 -2.46
C LEU A 23 4.85 17.20 -3.64
N THR A 24 3.56 17.55 -3.62
CA THR A 24 2.86 18.17 -4.73
C THR A 24 2.85 19.68 -4.72
N GLY A 25 3.00 20.30 -3.56
CA GLY A 25 2.90 21.74 -3.40
C GLY A 25 1.53 22.26 -3.90
N MET A 26 1.56 23.27 -4.78
CA MET A 26 0.34 23.86 -5.35
C MET A 26 -0.22 23.09 -6.57
N LYS A 27 0.45 22.06 -7.05
CA LYS A 27 0.02 21.27 -8.22
C LYS A 27 -0.84 20.09 -7.80
N GLN A 28 -2.00 20.40 -7.25
CA GLN A 28 -2.96 19.42 -6.77
C GLN A 28 -4.29 19.57 -7.50
N HIS A 29 -4.96 18.46 -7.69
CA HIS A 29 -6.36 18.39 -8.09
C HIS A 29 -7.17 17.66 -7.02
N VAL A 30 -8.26 18.28 -6.60
CA VAL A 30 -9.17 17.71 -5.59
C VAL A 30 -10.53 17.48 -6.25
N GLY A 31 -11.06 16.30 -6.11
CA GLY A 31 -12.37 15.91 -6.63
C GLY A 31 -12.98 14.80 -5.80
N ASN A 32 -13.87 14.03 -6.36
CA ASN A 32 -14.40 12.81 -5.73
C ASN A 32 -14.02 11.59 -6.57
N TRP A 33 -13.92 10.44 -5.92
CA TRP A 33 -13.82 9.18 -6.63
C TRP A 33 -15.07 8.96 -7.49
N PRO A 34 -14.95 8.46 -8.72
CA PRO A 34 -16.09 8.25 -9.62
C PRO A 34 -17.22 7.45 -8.95
N GLY A 35 -18.42 8.04 -8.91
CA GLY A 35 -19.60 7.41 -8.31
C GLY A 35 -19.57 7.21 -6.80
N LYS A 36 -18.63 7.83 -6.11
CA LYS A 36 -18.46 7.74 -4.64
C LYS A 36 -18.44 9.14 -4.02
N THR A 37 -18.82 9.24 -2.74
CA THR A 37 -18.77 10.50 -1.95
C THR A 37 -17.40 10.71 -1.29
N VAL A 38 -16.42 9.86 -1.58
CA VAL A 38 -15.07 9.91 -1.01
C VAL A 38 -14.20 10.89 -1.80
N GLU A 39 -13.48 11.75 -1.11
CA GLU A 39 -12.55 12.71 -1.68
C GLU A 39 -11.37 12.02 -2.37
N LYS A 40 -11.03 12.48 -3.57
CA LYS A 40 -9.84 12.08 -4.34
C LYS A 40 -8.89 13.26 -4.43
N LYS A 41 -7.64 13.07 -4.03
CA LYS A 41 -6.55 14.03 -4.21
C LYS A 41 -5.47 13.44 -5.09
N GLU A 42 -5.11 14.15 -6.12
CA GLU A 42 -4.04 13.78 -7.03
C GLU A 42 -3.15 14.98 -7.35
N GLY A 43 -1.91 14.73 -7.64
CA GLY A 43 -0.97 15.79 -7.98
C GLY A 43 0.23 15.24 -8.73
N THR A 44 1.04 16.14 -9.27
CA THR A 44 2.22 15.80 -10.06
C THR A 44 3.40 16.65 -9.62
N PHE A 45 4.57 16.05 -9.52
CA PHE A 45 5.81 16.77 -9.25
C PHE A 45 6.99 16.17 -10.02
N GLN A 46 8.10 16.92 -10.09
CA GLN A 46 9.31 16.49 -10.78
C GLN A 46 10.39 16.10 -9.76
N TYR A 47 11.02 14.94 -9.99
CA TYR A 47 12.14 14.48 -9.17
C TYR A 47 13.19 13.76 -10.03
N LYS A 48 14.43 14.26 -10.02
CA LYS A 48 15.57 13.68 -10.77
C LYS A 48 15.27 13.37 -12.25
N GLY A 49 14.56 14.27 -12.91
CA GLY A 49 14.23 14.13 -14.34
C GLY A 49 13.05 13.20 -14.65
N ASN A 50 12.40 12.66 -13.64
CA ASN A 50 11.16 11.88 -13.78
C ASN A 50 9.96 12.72 -13.38
N GLU A 51 8.83 12.51 -14.06
CA GLU A 51 7.54 13.04 -13.66
C GLU A 51 6.86 12.01 -12.74
N ILE A 52 6.46 12.44 -11.56
CA ILE A 52 5.81 11.56 -10.57
C ILE A 52 4.38 12.03 -10.36
N ASP A 53 3.45 11.19 -10.75
CA ASP A 53 2.04 11.34 -10.40
C ASP A 53 1.80 10.69 -9.04
N VAL A 54 1.15 11.41 -8.15
CA VAL A 54 0.83 10.93 -6.80
C VAL A 54 -0.65 11.03 -6.54
N ILE A 55 -1.22 9.97 -5.99
CA ILE A 55 -2.59 9.94 -5.50
C ILE A 55 -2.61 9.72 -3.99
N ASP A 56 -3.46 10.46 -3.28
CA ASP A 56 -3.70 10.28 -1.85
C ASP A 56 -4.91 9.34 -1.68
N LEU A 57 -4.67 8.09 -1.30
CA LEU A 57 -5.75 7.14 -1.03
C LEU A 57 -6.45 7.50 0.29
N PRO A 58 -7.74 7.17 0.46
CA PRO A 58 -8.42 7.33 1.74
C PRO A 58 -7.66 6.68 2.90
N GLY A 59 -7.71 7.27 4.08
CA GLY A 59 -7.08 6.69 5.27
C GLY A 59 -7.85 5.47 5.76
N ASN A 60 -7.19 4.30 5.78
CA ASN A 60 -7.80 3.02 6.09
C ASN A 60 -7.01 2.27 7.15
N TYR A 61 -7.70 1.44 7.93
CA TYR A 61 -7.06 0.48 8.84
C TYR A 61 -6.84 -0.89 8.21
N SER A 62 -7.59 -1.19 7.15
CA SER A 62 -7.54 -2.46 6.43
C SER A 62 -7.94 -2.27 4.95
N LEU A 63 -7.80 -3.30 4.14
CA LEU A 63 -8.31 -3.40 2.76
C LEU A 63 -9.51 -4.37 2.67
N THR A 64 -10.23 -4.52 3.76
CA THR A 64 -11.53 -5.20 3.77
C THR A 64 -12.56 -4.36 3.00
N THR A 65 -13.75 -4.88 2.78
CA THR A 65 -14.79 -4.17 2.02
C THR A 65 -15.92 -3.65 2.89
N TYR A 66 -15.64 -3.41 4.18
CA TYR A 66 -16.64 -2.94 5.14
C TYR A 66 -16.97 -1.45 5.01
N SER A 67 -16.05 -0.64 4.52
CA SER A 67 -16.28 0.79 4.26
C SER A 67 -16.08 1.14 2.79
N ILE A 68 -16.67 2.28 2.37
CA ILE A 68 -16.49 2.79 1.00
C ILE A 68 -15.03 3.18 0.77
N GLU A 69 -14.37 3.72 1.78
CA GLU A 69 -12.96 4.13 1.76
C GLU A 69 -12.04 2.93 1.55
N GLU A 70 -12.29 1.81 2.23
CA GLU A 70 -11.55 0.56 2.07
C GLU A 70 -11.73 -0.02 0.67
N MET A 71 -12.98 -0.05 0.17
CA MET A 71 -13.26 -0.49 -1.21
C MET A 71 -12.55 0.38 -2.23
N VAL A 72 -12.56 1.72 -2.07
CA VAL A 72 -11.87 2.65 -2.98
C VAL A 72 -10.39 2.37 -3.03
N SER A 73 -9.74 2.21 -1.86
CA SER A 73 -8.30 1.97 -1.80
C SER A 73 -7.93 0.61 -2.38
N ARG A 74 -8.68 -0.44 -2.05
CA ARG A 74 -8.48 -1.78 -2.58
C ARG A 74 -8.66 -1.81 -4.10
N ASP A 75 -9.77 -1.27 -4.61
CA ASP A 75 -10.06 -1.22 -6.05
C ASP A 75 -8.98 -0.44 -6.82
N TYR A 76 -8.49 0.66 -6.25
CA TYR A 76 -7.40 1.42 -6.85
C TYR A 76 -6.10 0.61 -6.93
N ILE A 77 -5.70 -0.03 -5.84
CA ILE A 77 -4.47 -0.83 -5.80
C ILE A 77 -4.55 -2.00 -6.81
N VAL A 78 -5.68 -2.70 -6.84
CA VAL A 78 -5.88 -3.88 -7.71
C VAL A 78 -5.99 -3.50 -9.18
N ASN A 79 -6.77 -2.46 -9.53
CA ASN A 79 -7.10 -2.17 -10.92
C ASN A 79 -6.10 -1.20 -11.58
N GLU A 80 -5.62 -0.18 -10.84
CA GLU A 80 -4.69 0.82 -11.38
C GLU A 80 -3.23 0.42 -11.25
N ASN A 81 -2.93 -0.54 -10.38
CA ASN A 81 -1.61 -1.12 -10.16
C ASN A 81 -0.49 -0.06 -10.18
N PRO A 82 -0.44 0.85 -9.18
CA PRO A 82 0.56 1.91 -9.14
C PRO A 82 1.97 1.32 -9.09
N ASP A 83 2.94 2.02 -9.71
CA ASP A 83 4.34 1.56 -9.74
C ASP A 83 4.93 1.38 -8.35
N VAL A 84 4.54 2.24 -7.39
CA VAL A 84 4.94 2.14 -5.97
C VAL A 84 3.81 2.63 -5.07
N ILE A 85 3.59 1.92 -3.97
CA ILE A 85 2.77 2.40 -2.86
C ILE A 85 3.68 2.84 -1.73
N VAL A 86 3.57 4.10 -1.33
CA VAL A 86 4.21 4.62 -0.13
C VAL A 86 3.20 4.47 1.02
N ASN A 87 3.44 3.50 1.88
CA ASN A 87 2.62 3.30 3.08
C ASN A 87 3.17 4.14 4.23
N VAL A 88 2.43 5.17 4.62
CA VAL A 88 2.78 6.05 5.74
C VAL A 88 2.23 5.47 7.03
N VAL A 89 3.10 5.24 8.00
CA VAL A 89 2.75 4.63 9.28
C VAL A 89 3.20 5.52 10.45
N ASP A 90 2.43 5.51 11.52
CA ASP A 90 2.77 6.14 12.80
C ASP A 90 3.75 5.25 13.57
N SER A 91 4.96 5.73 13.77
CA SER A 91 6.02 5.02 14.50
C SER A 91 5.65 4.68 15.95
N ALA A 92 4.78 5.48 16.59
CA ALA A 92 4.33 5.22 17.95
C ALA A 92 3.20 4.18 18.04
N ASN A 93 2.59 3.81 16.90
CA ASN A 93 1.52 2.81 16.78
C ASN A 93 1.84 1.79 15.69
N LEU A 94 3.11 1.39 15.57
CA LEU A 94 3.64 0.60 14.46
C LEU A 94 2.87 -0.72 14.25
N GLU A 95 2.68 -1.51 15.30
CA GLU A 95 2.00 -2.82 15.22
C GLU A 95 0.63 -2.72 14.53
N ARG A 96 -0.20 -1.78 14.98
CA ARG A 96 -1.52 -1.57 14.38
C ARG A 96 -1.45 -1.13 12.92
N ASN A 97 -0.45 -0.32 12.57
CA ASN A 97 -0.30 0.22 11.21
C ASN A 97 0.27 -0.84 10.25
N LEU A 98 1.07 -1.79 10.74
CA LEU A 98 1.62 -2.88 9.94
C LEU A 98 0.54 -3.84 9.44
N TYR A 99 -0.64 -3.89 10.05
CA TYR A 99 -1.74 -4.72 9.56
C TYR A 99 -2.12 -4.36 8.11
N LEU A 100 -2.31 -3.06 7.83
CA LEU A 100 -2.55 -2.58 6.47
C LEU A 100 -1.35 -2.85 5.53
N THR A 101 -0.12 -2.73 6.05
CA THR A 101 1.10 -3.06 5.29
C THR A 101 1.09 -4.50 4.82
N VAL A 102 0.79 -5.44 5.71
CA VAL A 102 0.72 -6.87 5.40
C VAL A 102 -0.33 -7.15 4.33
N GLN A 103 -1.51 -6.56 4.43
CA GLN A 103 -2.55 -6.74 3.41
C GLN A 103 -2.16 -6.22 2.03
N MET A 104 -1.38 -5.14 1.95
CA MET A 104 -0.82 -4.67 0.69
C MET A 104 0.31 -5.58 0.17
N MET A 105 1.08 -6.20 1.07
CA MET A 105 2.07 -7.22 0.69
C MET A 105 1.40 -8.47 0.13
N GLU A 106 0.29 -8.91 0.70
CA GLU A 106 -0.54 -10.02 0.20
C GLU A 106 -1.05 -9.76 -1.22
N LEU A 107 -1.36 -8.51 -1.55
CA LEU A 107 -1.70 -8.06 -2.89
C LEU A 107 -0.51 -8.02 -3.86
N GLY A 108 0.70 -8.29 -3.39
CA GLY A 108 1.91 -8.18 -4.22
C GLY A 108 2.29 -6.76 -4.60
N ALA A 109 1.78 -5.76 -3.88
CA ALA A 109 2.06 -4.37 -4.18
C ALA A 109 3.54 -4.02 -3.95
N ASN A 110 4.09 -3.17 -4.82
CA ASN A 110 5.44 -2.63 -4.65
C ASN A 110 5.43 -1.55 -3.57
N LEU A 111 6.03 -1.84 -2.42
CA LEU A 111 5.91 -1.02 -1.22
C LEU A 111 7.19 -0.31 -0.82
N VAL A 112 7.02 0.90 -0.31
CA VAL A 112 7.99 1.60 0.54
C VAL A 112 7.28 1.98 1.83
N LEU A 113 7.80 1.56 2.98
CA LEU A 113 7.26 1.91 4.30
C LEU A 113 7.87 3.22 4.78
N ALA A 114 7.04 4.25 4.97
CA ALA A 114 7.44 5.55 5.46
C ALA A 114 7.05 5.70 6.95
N LEU A 115 8.04 5.55 7.84
CA LEU A 115 7.87 5.73 9.29
C LEU A 115 7.81 7.22 9.61
N ASN A 116 6.64 7.71 9.99
CA ASN A 116 6.39 9.08 10.39
C ASN A 116 6.24 9.21 11.91
N MET A 117 6.29 10.42 12.44
CA MET A 117 6.14 10.72 13.87
C MET A 117 7.21 10.05 14.76
N ASN A 118 8.44 9.94 14.25
CA ASN A 118 9.52 9.29 14.99
C ASN A 118 9.89 10.04 16.28
N LYS A 119 9.86 11.38 16.26
CA LYS A 119 10.11 12.19 17.47
C LYS A 119 9.14 11.83 18.59
N PHE A 120 7.86 11.68 18.26
CA PHE A 120 6.85 11.27 19.22
C PHE A 120 7.03 9.82 19.71
N ALA A 121 7.46 8.92 18.84
CA ALA A 121 7.79 7.55 19.23
C ALA A 121 9.00 7.52 20.17
N ASP A 122 10.07 8.32 19.89
CA ASP A 122 11.25 8.44 20.74
C ASP A 122 10.91 9.00 22.12
N GLU A 123 10.04 10.00 22.22
CA GLU A 123 9.54 10.56 23.49
C GLU A 123 8.79 9.51 24.32
N LYS A 124 8.12 8.55 23.67
CA LYS A 124 7.48 7.41 24.33
C LYS A 124 8.42 6.25 24.64
N GLY A 125 9.71 6.39 24.30
CA GLY A 125 10.73 5.38 24.54
C GLY A 125 10.78 4.24 23.50
N PHE A 126 10.04 4.37 22.38
CA PHE A 126 10.11 3.40 21.29
C PHE A 126 11.33 3.68 20.41
N LYS A 127 12.13 2.66 20.15
CA LYS A 127 13.26 2.71 19.21
C LYS A 127 13.04 1.68 18.12
N ILE A 128 12.80 2.16 16.89
CA ILE A 128 12.58 1.30 15.73
C ILE A 128 13.90 1.14 14.98
N ASP A 129 14.34 -0.11 14.85
CA ASP A 129 15.44 -0.52 13.99
C ASP A 129 14.89 -0.69 12.57
N THR A 130 15.16 0.30 11.72
CA THR A 130 14.67 0.34 10.34
C THR A 130 15.26 -0.74 9.46
N ASP A 131 16.54 -1.09 9.70
CA ASP A 131 17.25 -2.06 8.87
C ASP A 131 16.70 -3.46 9.16
N LYS A 132 16.50 -3.78 10.44
CA LYS A 132 15.89 -5.04 10.82
C LYS A 132 14.44 -5.14 10.39
N LEU A 133 13.66 -4.05 10.49
CA LEU A 133 12.28 -4.04 10.02
C LEU A 133 12.21 -4.22 8.49
N SER A 134 13.11 -3.58 7.75
CA SER A 134 13.23 -3.75 6.29
C SER A 134 13.59 -5.19 5.91
N GLU A 135 14.51 -5.81 6.64
CA GLU A 135 14.88 -7.22 6.43
C GLU A 135 13.71 -8.16 6.66
N LEU A 136 12.98 -7.97 7.77
CA LEU A 136 11.82 -8.80 8.13
C LEU A 136 10.66 -8.67 7.13
N LEU A 137 10.35 -7.45 6.71
CA LEU A 137 9.25 -7.20 5.77
C LEU A 137 9.66 -7.44 4.30
N GLY A 138 10.96 -7.36 3.99
CA GLY A 138 11.45 -7.44 2.61
C GLY A 138 11.14 -6.22 1.74
N ILE A 139 10.81 -5.09 2.36
CA ILE A 139 10.52 -3.81 1.71
C ILE A 139 11.41 -2.71 2.29
N PRO A 140 11.73 -1.64 1.53
CA PRO A 140 12.44 -0.49 2.08
C PRO A 140 11.65 0.19 3.20
N VAL A 141 12.33 0.52 4.28
CA VAL A 141 11.78 1.26 5.43
C VAL A 141 12.53 2.57 5.59
N VAL A 142 11.84 3.69 5.53
CA VAL A 142 12.43 5.04 5.59
C VAL A 142 11.81 5.86 6.72
N LYS A 143 12.63 6.41 7.61
CA LYS A 143 12.17 7.40 8.59
C LYS A 143 11.94 8.74 7.92
N ILE A 144 10.77 9.31 8.15
CA ILE A 144 10.39 10.65 7.69
C ILE A 144 9.79 11.45 8.84
N GLU A 145 9.79 12.76 8.70
CA GLU A 145 8.95 13.68 9.49
C GLU A 145 8.18 14.56 8.51
N ALA A 146 6.93 14.21 8.29
CA ALA A 146 6.10 14.88 7.29
C ALA A 146 5.87 16.37 7.59
N ILE A 147 6.12 16.84 8.81
CA ILE A 147 5.97 18.26 9.18
C ILE A 147 7.16 19.10 8.71
N ASP A 148 8.38 18.60 8.77
CA ASP A 148 9.62 19.36 8.51
C ASP A 148 10.45 18.83 7.31
N GLU A 149 9.85 18.00 6.47
CA GLU A 149 10.46 17.38 5.28
C GLU A 149 11.67 16.47 5.56
N THR A 150 11.99 16.17 6.81
CA THR A 150 13.08 15.25 7.15
C THR A 150 12.82 13.88 6.52
N GLY A 151 13.84 13.29 5.90
CA GLY A 151 13.74 11.97 5.26
C GLY A 151 13.11 11.95 3.86
N ARG A 152 12.50 13.06 3.38
CA ARG A 152 11.85 13.15 2.07
C ARG A 152 12.76 12.72 0.91
N GLU A 153 13.99 13.20 0.87
CA GLU A 153 14.96 12.84 -0.18
C GLU A 153 15.27 11.34 -0.18
N ASN A 154 15.43 10.72 0.98
CA ASN A 154 15.66 9.28 1.10
C ASN A 154 14.43 8.48 0.69
N LEU A 155 13.23 8.93 1.06
CA LEU A 155 11.98 8.33 0.61
C LEU A 155 11.87 8.31 -0.91
N LEU A 156 12.09 9.45 -1.56
CA LEU A 156 12.01 9.55 -3.01
C LEU A 156 13.10 8.74 -3.74
N LYS A 157 14.27 8.56 -3.14
CA LYS A 157 15.31 7.65 -3.67
C LYS A 157 14.83 6.19 -3.64
N GLU A 158 14.25 5.73 -2.54
CA GLU A 158 13.75 4.36 -2.44
C GLU A 158 12.52 4.15 -3.35
N VAL A 159 11.64 5.14 -3.49
CA VAL A 159 10.54 5.11 -4.47
C VAL A 159 11.06 4.91 -5.89
N LEU A 160 12.07 5.68 -6.33
CA LEU A 160 12.69 5.51 -7.66
C LEU A 160 13.39 4.16 -7.83
N LYS A 161 13.94 3.60 -6.77
CA LYS A 161 14.60 2.31 -6.81
C LYS A 161 13.56 1.18 -6.94
N VAL A 162 12.49 1.23 -6.16
CA VAL A 162 11.40 0.23 -6.19
C VAL A 162 10.64 0.30 -7.51
N SER A 163 10.39 1.49 -8.08
CA SER A 163 9.71 1.61 -9.39
C SER A 163 10.50 0.94 -10.53
N LYS A 164 11.83 0.83 -10.41
CA LYS A 164 12.69 0.18 -11.41
C LYS A 164 12.99 -1.29 -11.11
N SER A 165 12.89 -1.69 -9.86
CA SER A 165 13.14 -3.04 -9.38
C SER A 165 12.07 -3.39 -8.35
N PRO A 166 10.92 -3.88 -8.81
CA PRO A 166 9.78 -4.21 -7.94
C PRO A 166 10.13 -5.19 -6.82
N ASN A 167 9.49 -5.01 -5.67
CA ASN A 167 9.63 -5.93 -4.55
C ASN A 167 8.83 -7.21 -4.84
N ASN A 168 9.46 -8.38 -4.74
CA ASN A 168 8.73 -9.64 -4.72
C ASN A 168 8.45 -10.03 -3.26
N VAL A 169 7.37 -9.52 -2.69
CA VAL A 169 7.02 -9.73 -1.28
C VAL A 169 6.05 -10.90 -1.05
N ILE A 170 5.35 -11.35 -2.09
CA ILE A 170 4.37 -12.44 -1.99
C ILE A 170 5.04 -13.72 -1.50
N ASP A 171 6.21 -14.06 -2.04
CA ASP A 171 6.96 -15.27 -1.69
C ASP A 171 7.44 -15.31 -0.23
N ARG A 172 7.29 -14.20 0.52
CA ARG A 172 7.67 -14.09 1.93
C ARG A 172 6.51 -14.28 2.88
N MET A 173 5.28 -14.39 2.36
CA MET A 173 4.09 -14.56 3.19
C MET A 173 3.96 -16.02 3.63
N GLU A 174 4.13 -16.28 4.92
CA GLU A 174 4.01 -17.61 5.51
C GLU A 174 2.79 -17.66 6.44
N TYR A 175 1.81 -18.51 6.11
CA TYR A 175 0.58 -18.68 6.89
C TYR A 175 0.57 -19.97 7.73
N GLY A 176 1.74 -20.63 7.85
CA GLY A 176 1.82 -21.97 8.44
C GLY A 176 1.41 -23.06 7.44
N LYS A 177 1.83 -24.29 7.73
CA LYS A 177 1.78 -25.39 6.77
C LYS A 177 0.35 -25.70 6.28
N GLU A 178 -0.59 -25.83 7.20
CA GLU A 178 -1.97 -26.23 6.88
C GLU A 178 -2.68 -25.21 5.99
N LEU A 179 -2.64 -23.92 6.36
CA LEU A 179 -3.27 -22.87 5.59
C LEU A 179 -2.57 -22.67 4.23
N SER A 180 -1.25 -22.76 4.19
CA SER A 180 -0.50 -22.67 2.93
C SER A 180 -0.84 -23.78 1.96
N GLU A 181 -1.07 -25.01 2.43
CA GLU A 181 -1.51 -26.14 1.60
C GLU A 181 -2.90 -25.88 0.98
N HIS A 182 -3.85 -25.32 1.75
CA HIS A 182 -5.17 -24.96 1.23
C HIS A 182 -5.11 -23.79 0.23
N ILE A 183 -4.31 -22.77 0.49
CA ILE A 183 -4.09 -21.67 -0.44
C ILE A 183 -3.57 -22.20 -1.77
N GLN A 184 -2.52 -23.05 -1.76
CA GLN A 184 -1.95 -23.63 -2.97
C GLN A 184 -2.93 -24.52 -3.77
N GLN A 185 -3.85 -25.20 -3.09
CA GLN A 185 -4.89 -25.98 -3.77
C GLN A 185 -5.89 -25.06 -4.49
N LEU A 186 -6.29 -23.98 -3.84
CA LEU A 186 -7.19 -22.98 -4.43
C LEU A 186 -6.51 -22.21 -5.57
N GLU A 187 -5.24 -21.83 -5.43
CA GLU A 187 -4.48 -21.15 -6.49
C GLU A 187 -4.52 -21.92 -7.81
N LYS A 188 -4.33 -23.25 -7.78
CA LYS A 188 -4.38 -24.08 -8.99
C LYS A 188 -5.72 -24.02 -9.70
N ILE A 189 -6.83 -24.00 -8.94
CA ILE A 189 -8.19 -23.88 -9.49
C ILE A 189 -8.39 -22.48 -10.06
N ILE A 190 -7.95 -21.46 -9.34
CA ILE A 190 -8.08 -20.06 -9.73
C ILE A 190 -7.32 -19.78 -11.02
N ASP A 191 -6.09 -20.28 -11.13
CA ASP A 191 -5.24 -20.08 -12.32
C ASP A 191 -5.82 -20.75 -13.58
N GLU A 192 -6.60 -21.84 -13.43
CA GLU A 192 -7.23 -22.53 -14.55
C GLU A 192 -8.53 -21.86 -15.00
N ASP A 193 -9.33 -21.33 -14.08
CA ASP A 193 -10.74 -20.94 -14.35
C ASP A 193 -11.04 -19.46 -14.17
N ILE A 194 -10.19 -18.67 -13.46
CA ILE A 194 -10.54 -17.31 -13.03
C ILE A 194 -9.54 -16.29 -13.56
N SER A 195 -9.91 -15.57 -14.64
CA SER A 195 -9.07 -14.51 -15.23
C SER A 195 -9.56 -13.08 -14.95
N VAL A 196 -10.62 -12.90 -14.16
CA VAL A 196 -11.37 -11.62 -14.07
C VAL A 196 -10.88 -10.68 -12.97
N ILE A 197 -10.16 -11.20 -11.97
CA ILE A 197 -9.64 -10.37 -10.88
C ILE A 197 -8.16 -10.11 -11.14
N ASN A 198 -7.80 -8.84 -11.32
CA ASN A 198 -6.41 -8.42 -11.52
C ASN A 198 -5.63 -8.40 -10.19
N ALA A 199 -5.56 -9.56 -9.52
CA ALA A 199 -4.85 -9.76 -8.27
C ALA A 199 -4.16 -11.14 -8.28
N PRO A 200 -3.14 -11.36 -7.44
CA PRO A 200 -2.49 -12.66 -7.31
C PRO A 200 -3.48 -13.77 -6.91
N SER A 201 -3.34 -14.95 -7.49
CA SER A 201 -4.21 -16.10 -7.18
C SER A 201 -4.14 -16.49 -5.71
N SER A 202 -2.97 -16.36 -5.07
CA SER A 202 -2.78 -16.54 -3.62
C SER A 202 -3.64 -15.58 -2.79
N TRP A 203 -3.71 -14.31 -3.21
CA TRP A 203 -4.55 -13.33 -2.54
C TRP A 203 -6.04 -13.64 -2.72
N ILE A 204 -6.46 -14.03 -3.94
CA ILE A 204 -7.85 -14.42 -4.21
C ILE A 204 -8.21 -15.63 -3.34
N ALA A 205 -7.35 -16.66 -3.29
CA ALA A 205 -7.52 -17.83 -2.44
C ALA A 205 -7.68 -17.46 -0.96
N LEU A 206 -6.81 -16.58 -0.46
CA LEU A 206 -6.88 -16.10 0.92
C LEU A 206 -8.21 -15.38 1.19
N LYS A 207 -8.66 -14.49 0.29
CA LYS A 207 -9.93 -13.77 0.44
C LYS A 207 -11.15 -14.68 0.37
N LEU A 208 -11.10 -15.76 -0.41
CA LEU A 208 -12.15 -16.77 -0.42
C LEU A 208 -12.21 -17.54 0.93
N LEU A 209 -11.05 -17.86 1.51
CA LEU A 209 -10.98 -18.49 2.84
C LEU A 209 -11.41 -17.57 3.99
N GLU A 210 -11.30 -16.25 3.80
CA GLU A 210 -11.78 -15.22 4.72
C GLU A 210 -13.28 -14.89 4.56
N ASP A 211 -14.01 -15.57 3.66
CA ASP A 211 -15.39 -15.26 3.30
C ASP A 211 -15.60 -13.81 2.81
N ASP A 212 -14.60 -13.24 2.08
CA ASP A 212 -14.69 -11.89 1.53
C ASP A 212 -15.79 -11.81 0.46
N ASN A 213 -16.92 -11.20 0.80
CA ASN A 213 -18.11 -11.16 -0.04
C ASN A 213 -17.88 -10.54 -1.42
N GLU A 214 -17.03 -9.52 -1.52
CA GLU A 214 -16.75 -8.85 -2.79
C GLU A 214 -15.90 -9.75 -3.71
N THR A 215 -14.91 -10.46 -3.16
CA THR A 215 -14.13 -11.44 -3.92
C THR A 215 -15.00 -12.60 -4.36
N ILE A 216 -15.85 -13.15 -3.47
CA ILE A 216 -16.78 -14.22 -3.79
C ILE A 216 -17.72 -13.80 -4.93
N ARG A 217 -18.29 -12.60 -4.85
CA ARG A 217 -19.16 -12.04 -5.90
C ARG A 217 -18.45 -11.95 -7.25
N LYS A 218 -17.23 -11.38 -7.27
CA LYS A 218 -16.42 -11.25 -8.51
C LYS A 218 -16.09 -12.60 -9.13
N VAL A 219 -15.75 -13.59 -8.30
CA VAL A 219 -15.49 -14.97 -8.77
C VAL A 219 -16.74 -15.60 -9.36
N GLN A 220 -17.91 -15.45 -8.71
CA GLN A 220 -19.19 -15.97 -9.23
C GLN A 220 -19.64 -15.31 -10.52
N GLU A 221 -19.35 -14.02 -10.71
CA GLU A 221 -19.67 -13.29 -11.95
C GLU A 221 -18.74 -13.66 -13.13
N SER A 222 -17.60 -14.30 -12.85
CA SER A 222 -16.60 -14.69 -13.85
C SER A 222 -16.80 -16.10 -14.43
N GLY A 223 -17.55 -16.96 -13.78
CA GLY A 223 -17.89 -18.33 -14.21
C GLY A 223 -19.29 -18.41 -14.78
#